data_b231f113a35ab49ec351419c48062422
#
_entry.id   b231f113a35ab49ec351419c48062422
#
_cell.length_a   1.000
_cell.length_b   1.000
_cell.length_c   1.000
_cell.angle_alpha   90.00
_cell.angle_beta   90.00
_cell.angle_gamma   90.00
#
_symmetry.space_group_name_H-M   'P 1'
#
loop_
_entity.id
_entity.type
_entity.pdbx_description
1 polymer ?
#
loop_
_entity_poly.entity_id
_entity_poly.type
_entity_poly.pdbx_seq_one_letter_code
_entity_poly.pdbx_strand_id
1 'polypeptide(L)'
;VDVYVWATIKCCSDYKTNISHITEEKLALLTGLDERTIRRVVKRLREAGCLTVQTAIKEDAVRGFIKRNSYQIKPVEKDFFLLNNGFFTRNYSAKMAGFLLLLKAICLNNTNTIQWSKSQIAQTLGLSRNTVSALLEECRQAGLIKPQAKGYELTTDCFIQPAIKQTEAAIYKELCDFCKAKGVAAPRRNKVALSVLLTKHNAAGVPNTESISLTYQLNKRCKQLPEKVSLPYFIKVLDIQEAYRKAVEPCKQMKIGEFEF
;
A
#
# COMPACT_ATOMS: atom_id res chain seq x y z
N VAL A 1 -12.60 -11.38 -9.73
CA VAL A 1 -11.53 -12.06 -10.47
C VAL A 1 -10.74 -11.05 -11.30
N ASP A 2 -11.37 -10.24 -12.16
CA ASP A 2 -10.70 -9.32 -13.08
C ASP A 2 -9.78 -8.33 -12.37
N VAL A 3 -10.26 -7.71 -11.28
CA VAL A 3 -9.47 -6.79 -10.45
C VAL A 3 -8.25 -7.48 -9.84
N TYR A 4 -8.36 -8.74 -9.44
CA TYR A 4 -7.23 -9.50 -8.89
C TYR A 4 -6.16 -9.79 -9.94
N VAL A 5 -6.56 -10.23 -11.14
CA VAL A 5 -5.63 -10.44 -12.26
C VAL A 5 -4.96 -9.12 -12.65
N TRP A 6 -5.73 -8.02 -12.74
CA TRP A 6 -5.18 -6.69 -13.02
C TRP A 6 -4.16 -6.27 -11.96
N ALA A 7 -4.47 -6.44 -10.67
CA ALA A 7 -3.56 -6.11 -9.58
C ALA A 7 -2.29 -6.97 -9.62
N THR A 8 -2.39 -8.26 -9.99
CA THR A 8 -1.24 -9.15 -10.15
C THR A 8 -0.34 -8.68 -11.30
N ILE A 9 -0.92 -8.32 -12.45
CA ILE A 9 -0.16 -7.75 -13.58
C ILE A 9 0.54 -6.44 -13.15
N LYS A 10 -0.15 -5.57 -12.40
CA LYS A 10 0.39 -4.31 -11.88
C LYS A 10 1.53 -4.54 -10.89
N CYS A 11 1.40 -5.51 -9.99
CA CYS A 11 2.47 -5.89 -9.06
C CYS A 11 3.74 -6.36 -9.79
N CYS A 12 3.57 -7.05 -10.91
CA CYS A 12 4.66 -7.56 -11.75
C CYS A 12 5.13 -6.56 -12.82
N SER A 13 4.67 -5.30 -12.78
CA SER A 13 5.08 -4.27 -13.73
C SER A 13 6.28 -3.49 -13.23
N ASP A 14 7.12 -3.06 -14.15
CA ASP A 14 8.17 -2.10 -13.86
C ASP A 14 7.55 -0.77 -13.40
N TYR A 15 8.07 -0.21 -12.31
CA TYR A 15 7.53 0.99 -11.68
C TYR A 15 7.59 2.24 -12.57
N LYS A 16 8.66 2.36 -13.38
CA LYS A 16 8.87 3.56 -14.22
C LYS A 16 8.07 3.50 -15.51
N THR A 17 8.06 2.33 -16.14
CA THR A 17 7.41 2.14 -17.44
C THR A 17 5.96 1.70 -17.36
N ASN A 18 5.51 1.17 -16.21
CA ASN A 18 4.22 0.49 -16.04
C ASN A 18 4.00 -0.67 -17.02
N ILE A 19 5.09 -1.29 -17.50
CA ILE A 19 5.02 -2.45 -18.40
C ILE A 19 5.31 -3.72 -17.59
N SER A 20 4.48 -4.73 -17.77
CA SER A 20 4.68 -6.08 -17.25
C SER A 20 4.96 -7.05 -18.39
N HIS A 21 5.98 -7.88 -18.23
CA HIS A 21 6.33 -8.96 -19.16
C HIS A 21 5.93 -10.35 -18.61
N ILE A 22 5.03 -10.38 -17.64
CA ILE A 22 4.57 -11.63 -17.03
C ILE A 22 3.87 -12.52 -18.06
N THR A 23 4.15 -13.82 -18.03
CA THR A 23 3.49 -14.80 -18.92
C THR A 23 2.11 -15.18 -18.40
N GLU A 24 1.22 -15.67 -19.28
CA GLU A 24 -0.10 -16.17 -18.91
C GLU A 24 0.00 -17.36 -17.95
N GLU A 25 0.97 -18.24 -18.17
CA GLU A 25 1.30 -19.36 -17.28
C GLU A 25 1.66 -18.87 -15.87
N LYS A 26 2.54 -17.85 -15.76
CA LYS A 26 2.91 -17.29 -14.45
C LYS A 26 1.74 -16.58 -13.79
N LEU A 27 0.90 -15.89 -14.56
CA LEU A 27 -0.34 -15.30 -14.04
C LEU A 27 -1.30 -16.38 -13.52
N ALA A 28 -1.44 -17.48 -14.26
CA ALA A 28 -2.25 -18.62 -13.83
C ALA A 28 -1.73 -19.19 -12.50
N LEU A 29 -0.43 -19.39 -12.39
CA LEU A 29 0.21 -19.85 -11.15
C LEU A 29 -0.01 -18.90 -9.97
N LEU A 30 0.22 -17.59 -10.15
CA LEU A 30 0.09 -16.60 -9.07
C LEU A 30 -1.35 -16.36 -8.64
N THR A 31 -2.32 -16.53 -9.54
CA THR A 31 -3.73 -16.26 -9.25
C THR A 31 -4.54 -17.49 -8.89
N GLY A 32 -3.97 -18.68 -9.09
CA GLY A 32 -4.69 -19.95 -8.93
C GLY A 32 -5.79 -20.17 -9.99
N LEU A 33 -5.71 -19.48 -11.13
CA LEU A 33 -6.66 -19.60 -12.24
C LEU A 33 -6.03 -20.38 -13.38
N ASP A 34 -6.87 -21.00 -14.21
CA ASP A 34 -6.41 -21.61 -15.46
C ASP A 34 -6.09 -20.53 -16.54
N GLU A 35 -5.18 -20.85 -17.46
CA GLU A 35 -4.76 -19.91 -18.52
C GLU A 35 -5.92 -19.44 -19.43
N ARG A 36 -6.92 -20.29 -19.66
CA ARG A 36 -8.10 -19.92 -20.47
C ARG A 36 -8.88 -18.81 -19.79
N THR A 37 -9.02 -18.90 -18.46
CA THR A 37 -9.63 -17.85 -17.65
C THR A 37 -8.77 -16.58 -17.66
N ILE A 38 -7.44 -16.69 -17.53
CA ILE A 38 -6.52 -15.55 -17.65
C ILE A 38 -6.71 -14.84 -18.99
N ARG A 39 -6.70 -15.56 -20.11
CA ARG A 39 -6.91 -14.97 -21.46
C ARG A 39 -8.24 -14.22 -21.57
N ARG A 40 -9.32 -14.79 -21.01
CA ARG A 40 -10.64 -14.12 -21.00
C ARG A 40 -10.62 -12.85 -20.16
N VAL A 41 -9.98 -12.88 -19.00
CA VAL A 41 -9.85 -11.71 -18.13
C VAL A 41 -8.99 -10.63 -18.80
N VAL A 42 -7.83 -10.97 -19.35
CA VAL A 42 -6.97 -10.03 -20.07
C VAL A 42 -7.71 -9.38 -21.26
N LYS A 43 -8.52 -10.16 -21.99
CA LYS A 43 -9.37 -9.63 -23.07
C LYS A 43 -10.35 -8.58 -22.53
N ARG A 44 -11.09 -8.87 -21.43
CA ARG A 44 -12.01 -7.90 -20.80
C ARG A 44 -11.30 -6.65 -20.30
N LEU A 45 -10.14 -6.79 -19.65
CA LEU A 45 -9.36 -5.67 -19.16
C LEU A 45 -8.87 -4.76 -20.30
N ARG A 46 -8.49 -5.35 -21.44
CA ARG A 46 -8.14 -4.61 -22.66
C ARG A 46 -9.35 -3.88 -23.25
N GLU A 47 -10.50 -4.55 -23.37
CA GLU A 47 -11.75 -3.96 -23.86
C GLU A 47 -12.24 -2.82 -22.95
N ALA A 48 -12.02 -2.94 -21.63
CA ALA A 48 -12.31 -1.89 -20.64
C ALA A 48 -11.27 -0.75 -20.61
N GLY A 49 -10.22 -0.81 -21.43
CA GLY A 49 -9.15 0.21 -21.47
C GLY A 49 -8.27 0.27 -20.23
N CYS A 50 -8.28 -0.78 -19.38
CA CYS A 50 -7.46 -0.85 -18.17
C CYS A 50 -5.99 -1.17 -18.47
N LEU A 51 -5.72 -1.83 -19.61
CA LEU A 51 -4.40 -2.14 -20.10
C LEU A 51 -4.40 -2.28 -21.62
N THR A 52 -3.21 -2.16 -22.23
CA THR A 52 -2.97 -2.55 -23.61
C THR A 52 -2.05 -3.75 -23.66
N VAL A 53 -2.21 -4.60 -24.67
CA VAL A 53 -1.40 -5.81 -24.86
C VAL A 53 -0.61 -5.65 -26.16
N GLN A 54 0.70 -5.77 -26.08
CA GLN A 54 1.59 -5.85 -27.22
C GLN A 54 2.17 -7.26 -27.29
N THR A 55 2.06 -7.90 -28.43
CA THR A 55 2.62 -9.24 -28.66
C THR A 55 3.86 -9.12 -29.52
N ALA A 56 4.99 -9.60 -29.01
CA ALA A 56 6.23 -9.70 -29.74
C ALA A 56 6.57 -11.17 -29.97
N ILE A 57 7.15 -11.46 -31.14
CA ILE A 57 7.76 -12.76 -31.41
C ILE A 57 9.22 -12.65 -31.00
N LYS A 58 9.66 -13.53 -30.10
CA LYS A 58 11.06 -13.63 -29.68
C LYS A 58 11.58 -15.02 -30.01
N GLU A 59 12.81 -15.07 -30.44
CA GLU A 59 13.54 -16.32 -30.61
C GLU A 59 13.99 -16.82 -29.23
N ASP A 60 13.65 -18.06 -28.93
CA ASP A 60 14.06 -18.75 -27.71
C ASP A 60 14.98 -19.90 -28.12
N ALA A 61 16.14 -20.01 -27.50
CA ALA A 61 17.16 -20.99 -27.88
C ALA A 61 16.72 -22.46 -27.81
N VAL A 62 15.70 -22.76 -26.98
CA VAL A 62 15.19 -24.10 -26.75
C VAL A 62 13.87 -24.36 -27.47
N ARG A 63 12.98 -23.32 -27.49
CA ARG A 63 11.59 -23.46 -27.97
C ARG A 63 11.36 -22.83 -29.35
N GLY A 64 12.40 -22.28 -29.99
CA GLY A 64 12.28 -21.57 -31.26
C GLY A 64 11.53 -20.24 -31.12
N PHE A 65 10.70 -19.88 -32.11
CA PHE A 65 9.95 -18.63 -32.07
C PHE A 65 8.76 -18.71 -31.13
N ILE A 66 8.79 -17.93 -30.06
CA ILE A 66 7.71 -17.85 -29.06
C ILE A 66 7.03 -16.49 -29.10
N LYS A 67 5.72 -16.47 -28.97
CA LYS A 67 4.94 -15.25 -28.75
C LYS A 67 4.99 -14.86 -27.29
N ARG A 68 5.41 -13.64 -27.00
CA ARG A 68 5.38 -13.07 -25.64
C ARG A 68 4.53 -11.82 -25.61
N ASN A 69 3.62 -11.77 -24.68
CA ASN A 69 2.80 -10.61 -24.39
C ASN A 69 3.53 -9.68 -23.42
N SER A 70 3.39 -8.38 -23.66
CA SER A 70 3.69 -7.34 -22.68
C SER A 70 2.40 -6.54 -22.41
N TYR A 71 2.20 -6.20 -21.16
CA TYR A 71 1.00 -5.52 -20.67
C TYR A 71 1.39 -4.12 -20.23
N GLN A 72 0.96 -3.11 -20.99
CA GLN A 72 1.10 -1.71 -20.59
C GLN A 72 -0.11 -1.32 -19.77
N ILE A 73 0.10 -0.97 -18.51
CA ILE A 73 -0.96 -0.56 -17.58
C ILE A 73 -1.08 0.95 -17.61
N LYS A 74 -2.31 1.45 -17.66
CA LYS A 74 -2.57 2.89 -17.54
C LYS A 74 -2.07 3.40 -16.19
N PRO A 75 -1.26 4.48 -16.15
CA PRO A 75 -0.81 5.08 -14.90
C PRO A 75 -1.99 5.50 -14.02
N VAL A 76 -1.88 5.26 -12.72
CA VAL A 76 -2.85 5.72 -11.71
C VAL A 76 -2.19 6.86 -10.95
N GLU A 77 -2.71 8.08 -11.14
CA GLU A 77 -2.13 9.30 -10.55
C GLU A 77 -2.77 9.68 -9.23
N LYS A 78 -4.03 9.32 -9.02
CA LYS A 78 -4.82 9.65 -7.82
C LYS A 78 -5.83 8.55 -7.52
N ASP A 79 -6.43 8.63 -6.34
CA ASP A 79 -7.47 7.68 -5.89
C ASP A 79 -6.97 6.22 -5.85
N PHE A 80 -5.75 6.01 -5.36
CA PHE A 80 -5.15 4.70 -5.21
C PHE A 80 -4.94 4.33 -3.73
N PHE A 81 -4.83 3.06 -3.47
CA PHE A 81 -4.39 2.54 -2.19
C PHE A 81 -3.10 1.72 -2.35
N LEU A 82 -2.37 1.59 -1.25
CA LEU A 82 -1.14 0.80 -1.22
C LEU A 82 -1.44 -0.63 -0.79
N LEU A 83 -0.84 -1.58 -1.50
CA LEU A 83 -0.98 -3.00 -1.26
C LEU A 83 0.39 -3.61 -0.96
N ASN A 84 0.47 -4.40 0.10
CA ASN A 84 1.67 -5.16 0.42
C ASN A 84 1.78 -6.38 -0.51
N ASN A 85 2.98 -6.67 -1.00
CA ASN A 85 3.24 -7.84 -1.85
C ASN A 85 2.83 -9.17 -1.18
N GLY A 86 2.84 -9.25 0.15
CA GLY A 86 2.30 -10.37 0.91
C GLY A 86 0.84 -10.71 0.61
N PHE A 87 0.07 -9.81 0.00
CA PHE A 87 -1.29 -10.11 -0.46
C PHE A 87 -1.32 -11.21 -1.51
N PHE A 88 -0.34 -11.24 -2.41
CA PHE A 88 -0.26 -12.20 -3.52
C PHE A 88 0.35 -13.55 -3.12
N THR A 89 0.95 -13.64 -1.94
CA THR A 89 1.51 -14.90 -1.40
C THR A 89 0.54 -15.61 -0.46
N ARG A 90 -0.60 -14.98 -0.10
CA ARG A 90 -1.63 -15.58 0.73
C ARG A 90 -2.52 -16.50 -0.10
N ASN A 91 -2.93 -17.60 0.50
CA ASN A 91 -3.78 -18.59 -0.16
C ASN A 91 -5.26 -18.15 -0.22
N TYR A 92 -5.52 -17.00 -0.86
CA TYR A 92 -6.88 -16.53 -1.14
C TYR A 92 -7.38 -17.10 -2.46
N SER A 93 -8.66 -17.48 -2.52
CA SER A 93 -9.28 -17.73 -3.82
C SER A 93 -9.24 -16.44 -4.65
N ALA A 94 -9.08 -16.55 -5.97
CA ALA A 94 -9.06 -15.38 -6.87
C ALA A 94 -10.34 -14.52 -6.75
N LYS A 95 -11.47 -15.15 -6.36
CA LYS A 95 -12.74 -14.48 -6.13
C LYS A 95 -12.72 -13.68 -4.85
N MET A 96 -12.22 -14.25 -3.74
CA MET A 96 -12.07 -13.58 -2.46
C MET A 96 -11.04 -12.43 -2.56
N ALA A 97 -9.88 -12.68 -3.15
CA ALA A 97 -8.84 -11.68 -3.36
C ALA A 97 -9.38 -10.48 -4.15
N GLY A 98 -10.07 -10.74 -5.27
CA GLY A 98 -10.71 -9.69 -6.06
C GLY A 98 -11.77 -8.91 -5.27
N PHE A 99 -12.55 -9.57 -4.44
CA PHE A 99 -13.57 -8.93 -3.60
C PHE A 99 -12.93 -8.05 -2.51
N LEU A 100 -11.85 -8.50 -1.86
CA LEU A 100 -11.11 -7.69 -0.89
C LEU A 100 -10.53 -6.41 -1.50
N LEU A 101 -10.00 -6.48 -2.72
CA LEU A 101 -9.52 -5.31 -3.46
C LEU A 101 -10.66 -4.33 -3.77
N LEU A 102 -11.82 -4.83 -4.17
CA LEU A 102 -13.02 -4.01 -4.40
C LEU A 102 -13.53 -3.38 -3.10
N LEU A 103 -13.56 -4.14 -1.99
CA LEU A 103 -13.91 -3.60 -0.68
C LEU A 103 -12.96 -2.48 -0.26
N LYS A 104 -11.65 -2.66 -0.47
CA LYS A 104 -10.67 -1.62 -0.16
C LYS A 104 -10.88 -0.36 -1.00
N ALA A 105 -11.23 -0.49 -2.25
CA ALA A 105 -11.50 0.64 -3.14
C ALA A 105 -12.71 1.50 -2.69
N ILE A 106 -13.64 0.93 -1.94
CA ILE A 106 -14.81 1.65 -1.40
C ILE A 106 -14.69 2.03 0.07
N CYS A 107 -13.52 1.79 0.69
CA CYS A 107 -13.25 2.27 2.04
C CYS A 107 -13.23 3.79 2.11
N LEU A 108 -13.62 4.33 3.26
CA LEU A 108 -13.51 5.77 3.51
C LEU A 108 -12.04 6.20 3.45
N ASN A 109 -11.80 7.31 2.79
CA ASN A 109 -10.54 8.07 2.68
C ASN A 109 -9.33 7.44 3.40
N ASN A 110 -8.59 6.58 2.71
CA ASN A 110 -7.36 5.95 3.21
C ASN A 110 -7.52 5.08 4.49
N THR A 111 -8.75 4.84 4.94
CA THR A 111 -9.03 3.94 6.06
C THR A 111 -9.23 2.51 5.57
N ASN A 112 -9.47 1.59 6.51
CA ASN A 112 -9.94 0.24 6.22
C ASN A 112 -11.43 0.06 6.59
N THR A 113 -12.17 1.16 6.74
CA THR A 113 -13.56 1.15 7.19
C THR A 113 -14.52 1.40 6.03
N ILE A 114 -15.57 0.59 5.97
CA ILE A 114 -16.68 0.69 5.01
C ILE A 114 -17.95 0.97 5.82
N GLN A 115 -18.58 2.12 5.61
CA GLN A 115 -19.82 2.51 6.32
C GLN A 115 -21.08 2.19 5.51
N TRP A 116 -21.05 1.16 4.71
CA TRP A 116 -22.14 0.80 3.80
C TRP A 116 -22.80 -0.52 4.19
N SER A 117 -24.10 -0.59 3.95
CA SER A 117 -24.88 -1.82 4.06
C SER A 117 -24.52 -2.79 2.91
N LYS A 118 -24.86 -4.08 3.08
CA LYS A 118 -24.69 -5.10 2.04
C LYS A 118 -25.34 -4.71 0.71
N SER A 119 -26.50 -4.05 0.77
CA SER A 119 -27.22 -3.60 -0.44
C SER A 119 -26.47 -2.48 -1.16
N GLN A 120 -25.93 -1.51 -0.42
CA GLN A 120 -25.11 -0.43 -1.00
C GLN A 120 -23.83 -0.95 -1.61
N ILE A 121 -23.13 -1.88 -0.90
CA ILE A 121 -21.94 -2.55 -1.45
C ILE A 121 -22.28 -3.29 -2.74
N ALA A 122 -23.38 -4.04 -2.76
CA ALA A 122 -23.84 -4.78 -3.94
C ALA A 122 -24.10 -3.87 -5.12
N GLN A 123 -24.84 -2.79 -4.90
CA GLN A 123 -25.16 -1.80 -5.92
C GLN A 123 -23.90 -1.13 -6.49
N THR A 124 -22.99 -0.68 -5.62
CA THR A 124 -21.77 0.02 -6.05
C THR A 124 -20.80 -0.89 -6.80
N LEU A 125 -20.67 -2.15 -6.37
CA LEU A 125 -19.79 -3.11 -7.03
C LEU A 125 -20.43 -3.82 -8.23
N GLY A 126 -21.71 -3.57 -8.53
CA GLY A 126 -22.42 -4.26 -9.60
C GLY A 126 -22.59 -5.77 -9.35
N LEU A 127 -22.70 -6.18 -8.08
CA LEU A 127 -22.82 -7.59 -7.67
C LEU A 127 -24.21 -7.86 -7.11
N SER A 128 -24.67 -9.12 -7.17
CA SER A 128 -25.91 -9.49 -6.48
C SER A 128 -25.72 -9.42 -4.95
N ARG A 129 -26.78 -9.06 -4.22
CA ARG A 129 -26.77 -9.03 -2.76
C ARG A 129 -26.38 -10.38 -2.14
N ASN A 130 -26.82 -11.48 -2.75
CA ASN A 130 -26.50 -12.82 -2.29
C ASN A 130 -25.00 -13.11 -2.47
N THR A 131 -24.42 -12.72 -3.61
CA THR A 131 -22.96 -12.84 -3.84
C THR A 131 -22.17 -12.04 -2.82
N VAL A 132 -22.56 -10.79 -2.55
CA VAL A 132 -21.91 -9.95 -1.54
C VAL A 132 -22.03 -10.56 -0.14
N SER A 133 -23.22 -11.07 0.23
CA SER A 133 -23.43 -11.71 1.54
C SER A 133 -22.56 -12.95 1.72
N ALA A 134 -22.44 -13.80 0.70
CA ALA A 134 -21.61 -14.99 0.74
C ALA A 134 -20.13 -14.63 0.86
N LEU A 135 -19.65 -13.67 0.05
CA LEU A 135 -18.25 -13.24 0.08
C LEU A 135 -17.86 -12.51 1.37
N LEU A 136 -18.76 -11.70 1.95
CA LEU A 136 -18.54 -11.08 3.24
C LEU A 136 -18.45 -12.13 4.36
N GLU A 137 -19.28 -13.17 4.30
CA GLU A 137 -19.23 -14.24 5.28
C GLU A 137 -17.93 -15.07 5.14
N GLU A 138 -17.52 -15.38 3.91
CA GLU A 138 -16.25 -16.06 3.63
C GLU A 138 -15.06 -15.24 4.16
N CYS A 139 -15.03 -13.91 3.90
CA CYS A 139 -14.00 -13.01 4.42
C CYS A 139 -14.03 -12.90 5.95
N ARG A 140 -15.22 -12.93 6.58
CA ARG A 140 -15.37 -12.90 8.03
C ARG A 140 -14.83 -14.17 8.67
N GLN A 141 -15.14 -15.34 8.12
CA GLN A 141 -14.63 -16.63 8.58
C GLN A 141 -13.12 -16.73 8.45
N ALA A 142 -12.56 -16.14 7.40
CA ALA A 142 -11.11 -16.04 7.21
C ALA A 142 -10.43 -14.95 8.08
N GLY A 143 -11.18 -14.23 8.93
CA GLY A 143 -10.65 -13.18 9.81
C GLY A 143 -10.19 -11.92 9.08
N LEU A 144 -10.61 -11.71 7.82
CA LEU A 144 -10.17 -10.60 6.97
C LEU A 144 -11.02 -9.35 7.09
N ILE A 145 -12.22 -9.50 7.65
CA ILE A 145 -13.13 -8.39 7.94
C ILE A 145 -13.79 -8.58 9.31
N LYS A 146 -14.13 -7.45 9.96
CA LYS A 146 -14.95 -7.40 11.17
C LYS A 146 -16.21 -6.60 10.90
N PRO A 147 -17.39 -7.06 11.34
CA PRO A 147 -18.58 -6.24 11.34
C PRO A 147 -18.42 -5.08 12.32
N GLN A 148 -18.91 -3.91 11.94
CA GLN A 148 -18.99 -2.70 12.76
C GLN A 148 -20.45 -2.34 12.99
N ALA A 149 -20.75 -1.43 13.93
CA ALA A 149 -22.11 -0.91 14.16
C ALA A 149 -22.75 -0.38 12.85
N LYS A 150 -21.95 0.22 11.97
CA LYS A 150 -22.34 0.59 10.62
C LYS A 150 -21.27 0.08 9.66
N GLY A 151 -21.57 -1.02 8.95
CA GLY A 151 -20.69 -1.55 7.90
C GLY A 151 -19.63 -2.53 8.36
N TYR A 152 -18.40 -2.39 7.88
CA TYR A 152 -17.33 -3.37 8.02
C TYR A 152 -15.96 -2.69 8.14
N GLU A 153 -15.04 -3.38 8.79
CA GLU A 153 -13.62 -3.02 8.83
C GLU A 153 -12.77 -4.15 8.24
N LEU A 154 -11.85 -3.78 7.34
CA LEU A 154 -10.84 -4.70 6.82
C LEU A 154 -9.74 -4.86 7.87
N THR A 155 -9.50 -6.10 8.29
CA THR A 155 -8.52 -6.45 9.34
C THR A 155 -7.20 -6.98 8.81
N THR A 156 -7.08 -7.11 7.48
CA THR A 156 -5.85 -7.58 6.86
C THR A 156 -4.77 -6.49 6.85
N ASP A 157 -3.57 -6.87 7.23
CA ASP A 157 -2.34 -6.06 7.19
C ASP A 157 -1.80 -5.83 5.76
N CYS A 158 -2.43 -6.49 4.78
CA CYS A 158 -2.05 -6.35 3.37
C CYS A 158 -2.38 -4.97 2.79
N PHE A 159 -3.36 -4.26 3.34
CA PHE A 159 -3.72 -2.91 2.93
C PHE A 159 -2.97 -1.90 3.78
N ILE A 160 -1.92 -1.33 3.21
CA ILE A 160 -1.12 -0.30 3.86
C ILE A 160 -1.97 0.97 3.94
N GLN A 161 -2.26 1.39 5.16
CA GLN A 161 -2.80 2.72 5.37
C GLN A 161 -1.66 3.71 5.14
N PRO A 162 -1.79 4.69 4.20
CA PRO A 162 -0.84 5.76 4.17
C PRO A 162 -0.86 6.41 5.56
N ALA A 163 0.31 6.61 6.14
CA ALA A 163 0.44 7.29 7.42
C ALA A 163 -0.44 8.55 7.37
N ILE A 164 -1.42 8.63 8.27
CA ILE A 164 -2.27 9.82 8.38
C ILE A 164 -1.29 10.97 8.54
N LYS A 165 -1.25 11.89 7.56
CA LYS A 165 -0.38 13.06 7.65
C LYS A 165 -0.75 13.74 8.94
N GLN A 166 0.12 13.66 9.95
CA GLN A 166 -0.12 14.31 11.22
C GLN A 166 -0.35 15.79 10.98
N THR A 167 -1.37 16.35 11.60
CA THR A 167 -1.60 17.78 11.55
C THR A 167 -0.60 18.49 12.45
N GLU A 168 -0.32 19.79 12.19
CA GLU A 168 0.52 20.62 13.07
C GLU A 168 0.02 20.59 14.54
N ALA A 169 -1.29 20.49 14.73
CA ALA A 169 -1.89 20.42 16.08
C ALA A 169 -1.59 19.06 16.74
N ALA A 170 -1.70 17.96 16.01
CA ALA A 170 -1.43 16.62 16.53
C ALA A 170 0.07 16.46 16.87
N ILE A 171 0.96 16.90 15.99
CA ILE A 171 2.41 16.83 16.24
C ILE A 171 2.84 17.73 17.41
N TYR A 172 2.22 18.89 17.56
CA TYR A 172 2.51 19.76 18.70
C TYR A 172 2.00 19.16 20.02
N LYS A 173 0.84 18.53 20.02
CA LYS A 173 0.31 17.82 21.19
C LYS A 173 1.26 16.69 21.59
N GLU A 174 1.67 15.85 20.63
CA GLU A 174 2.60 14.73 20.88
C GLU A 174 3.95 15.25 21.42
N LEU A 175 4.45 16.38 20.90
CA LEU A 175 5.65 17.03 21.40
C LEU A 175 5.50 17.54 22.84
N CYS A 176 4.35 18.12 23.18
CA CYS A 176 4.04 18.55 24.54
C CYS A 176 4.00 17.37 25.51
N ASP A 177 3.36 16.27 25.12
CA ASP A 177 3.27 15.04 25.92
C ASP A 177 4.67 14.43 26.13
N PHE A 178 5.53 14.43 25.08
CA PHE A 178 6.92 14.00 25.16
C PHE A 178 7.73 14.86 26.15
N CYS A 179 7.65 16.20 26.04
CA CYS A 179 8.34 17.11 26.96
C CYS A 179 7.88 16.90 28.40
N LYS A 180 6.56 16.77 28.62
CA LYS A 180 5.99 16.48 29.94
C LYS A 180 6.50 15.16 30.53
N ALA A 181 6.58 14.10 29.72
CA ALA A 181 7.13 12.81 30.14
C ALA A 181 8.61 12.88 30.52
N LYS A 182 9.36 13.84 29.96
CA LYS A 182 10.78 14.11 30.30
C LYS A 182 10.97 15.17 31.40
N GLY A 183 9.89 15.69 31.99
CA GLY A 183 9.96 16.72 33.05
C GLY A 183 10.39 18.11 32.56
N VAL A 184 10.24 18.40 31.28
CA VAL A 184 10.69 19.66 30.65
C VAL A 184 9.48 20.43 30.14
N ALA A 185 9.53 21.77 30.26
CA ALA A 185 8.46 22.63 29.72
C ALA A 185 8.42 22.56 28.19
N ALA A 186 7.20 22.42 27.64
CA ALA A 186 7.01 22.38 26.19
C ALA A 186 7.42 23.71 25.53
N PRO A 187 7.97 23.69 24.30
CA PRO A 187 8.36 24.90 23.59
C PRO A 187 7.13 25.74 23.20
N ARG A 188 7.30 27.05 23.09
CA ARG A 188 6.23 27.93 22.62
C ARG A 188 5.79 27.53 21.22
N ARG A 189 4.49 27.56 20.98
CA ARG A 189 3.90 27.27 19.67
C ARG A 189 4.33 28.34 18.65
N ASN A 190 4.89 27.87 17.52
CA ASN A 190 5.22 28.70 16.37
C ASN A 190 4.78 27.96 15.10
N LYS A 191 3.87 28.56 14.33
CA LYS A 191 3.26 27.91 13.16
C LYS A 191 4.30 27.51 12.10
N VAL A 192 5.24 28.40 11.79
CA VAL A 192 6.28 28.16 10.77
C VAL A 192 7.20 27.02 11.21
N ALA A 193 7.68 27.06 12.47
CA ALA A 193 8.55 26.00 12.99
C ALA A 193 7.81 24.66 13.11
N LEU A 194 6.51 24.65 13.43
CA LEU A 194 5.70 23.45 13.46
C LEU A 194 5.49 22.84 12.05
N SER A 195 5.28 23.68 11.04
CA SER A 195 5.18 23.21 9.65
C SER A 195 6.49 22.56 9.19
N VAL A 196 7.64 23.14 9.54
CA VAL A 196 8.96 22.56 9.25
C VAL A 196 9.15 21.26 10.03
N LEU A 197 8.80 21.22 11.32
CA LEU A 197 8.88 20.02 12.14
C LEU A 197 8.02 18.87 11.56
N LEU A 198 6.80 19.19 11.14
CA LEU A 198 5.88 18.26 10.50
C LEU A 198 6.45 17.71 9.18
N THR A 199 7.03 18.57 8.35
CA THR A 199 7.68 18.17 7.09
C THR A 199 8.86 17.25 7.36
N LYS A 200 9.72 17.56 8.34
CA LYS A 200 10.86 16.72 8.72
C LYS A 200 10.42 15.40 9.33
N HIS A 201 9.41 15.40 10.19
CA HIS A 201 8.85 14.19 10.77
C HIS A 201 8.27 13.26 9.68
N ASN A 202 7.51 13.81 8.73
CA ASN A 202 6.96 13.04 7.62
C ASN A 202 8.04 12.52 6.64
N ALA A 203 9.12 13.31 6.44
CA ALA A 203 10.27 12.89 5.62
C ALA A 203 11.13 11.82 6.32
N ALA A 204 11.09 11.78 7.66
CA ALA A 204 11.82 10.82 8.48
C ALA A 204 11.12 9.44 8.56
N GLY A 205 9.88 9.35 8.13
CA GLY A 205 9.16 8.09 8.01
C GLY A 205 9.78 7.22 6.90
N VAL A 206 10.18 6.00 7.24
CA VAL A 206 10.61 5.01 6.24
C VAL A 206 9.37 4.65 5.40
N PRO A 207 9.43 4.72 4.05
CA PRO A 207 8.35 4.19 3.23
C PRO A 207 8.08 2.74 3.63
N ASN A 208 6.83 2.40 3.95
CA ASN A 208 6.35 1.06 4.31
C ASN A 208 6.42 0.64 5.79
N THR A 209 6.68 1.51 6.73
CA THR A 209 6.47 1.21 8.16
C THR A 209 5.36 2.08 8.72
N GLU A 210 4.65 1.55 9.72
CA GLU A 210 3.68 2.27 10.55
C GLU A 210 4.17 3.68 10.85
N SER A 211 3.28 4.68 10.88
CA SER A 211 3.66 6.06 11.16
C SER A 211 4.43 6.08 12.47
N ILE A 212 5.76 6.16 12.36
CA ILE A 212 6.63 6.17 13.55
C ILE A 212 6.28 7.45 14.29
N SER A 213 5.72 7.33 15.49
CA SER A 213 5.34 8.50 16.27
C SER A 213 6.53 9.44 16.48
N LEU A 214 6.27 10.73 16.55
CA LEU A 214 7.31 11.72 16.86
C LEU A 214 8.02 11.36 18.16
N THR A 215 7.27 10.92 19.16
CA THR A 215 7.78 10.44 20.47
C THR A 215 8.79 9.31 20.30
N TYR A 216 8.51 8.32 19.46
CA TYR A 216 9.46 7.23 19.18
C TYR A 216 10.74 7.74 18.53
N GLN A 217 10.61 8.60 17.52
CA GLN A 217 11.77 9.19 16.83
C GLN A 217 12.63 10.02 17.78
N LEU A 218 12.01 10.81 18.66
CA LEU A 218 12.70 11.62 19.65
C LEU A 218 13.35 10.78 20.74
N ASN A 219 12.67 9.75 21.27
CA ASN A 219 13.25 8.84 22.28
C ASN A 219 14.50 8.12 21.78
N LYS A 220 14.51 7.73 20.50
CA LYS A 220 15.68 7.10 19.88
C LYS A 220 16.89 8.05 19.78
N ARG A 221 16.65 9.36 19.66
CA ARG A 221 17.69 10.38 19.37
C ARG A 221 18.03 11.28 20.55
N CYS A 222 17.08 11.47 21.48
CA CYS A 222 17.24 12.33 22.65
C CYS A 222 17.21 11.50 23.91
N LYS A 223 18.36 11.09 24.44
CA LYS A 223 18.42 10.44 25.75
C LYS A 223 18.10 11.41 26.88
N GLN A 224 18.57 12.64 26.79
CA GLN A 224 18.32 13.73 27.74
C GLN A 224 17.92 14.99 26.99
N LEU A 225 17.03 15.77 27.56
CA LEU A 225 16.62 17.08 27.06
C LEU A 225 17.31 18.19 27.84
N PRO A 226 17.70 19.31 27.21
CA PRO A 226 18.13 20.50 27.93
C PRO A 226 16.96 21.09 28.74
N GLU A 227 17.26 21.82 29.81
CA GLU A 227 16.23 22.45 30.66
C GLU A 227 15.26 23.36 29.87
N LYS A 228 15.75 24.01 28.82
CA LYS A 228 14.96 24.85 27.94
C LYS A 228 15.00 24.28 26.52
N VAL A 229 13.87 23.82 26.03
CA VAL A 229 13.71 23.31 24.68
C VAL A 229 13.01 24.31 23.77
N SER A 230 13.33 24.27 22.47
CA SER A 230 12.70 25.08 21.45
C SER A 230 12.30 24.21 20.24
N LEU A 231 11.36 24.67 19.42
CA LEU A 231 10.99 23.95 18.18
C LEU A 231 12.20 23.76 17.24
N PRO A 232 13.08 24.77 17.01
CA PRO A 232 14.31 24.57 16.24
C PRO A 232 15.23 23.46 16.78
N TYR A 233 15.28 23.26 18.10
CA TYR A 233 16.03 22.16 18.70
C TYR A 233 15.52 20.81 18.19
N PHE A 234 14.19 20.57 18.24
CA PHE A 234 13.60 19.32 17.76
C PHE A 234 13.73 19.13 16.26
N ILE A 235 13.66 20.22 15.47
CA ILE A 235 13.94 20.19 14.03
C ILE A 235 15.37 19.70 13.78
N LYS A 236 16.37 20.23 14.49
CA LYS A 236 17.77 19.77 14.42
C LYS A 236 17.91 18.31 14.81
N VAL A 237 17.24 17.86 15.86
CA VAL A 237 17.28 16.46 16.30
C VAL A 237 16.74 15.53 15.22
N LEU A 238 15.75 15.94 14.45
CA LEU A 238 15.22 15.18 13.32
C LEU A 238 16.10 15.28 12.07
N ASP A 239 16.90 16.35 11.93
CA ASP A 239 17.81 16.56 10.78
C ASP A 239 19.06 15.65 10.77
N ILE A 240 19.43 15.04 11.87
CA ILE A 240 20.61 14.14 11.97
C ILE A 240 20.48 12.89 11.03
N GLN A 241 19.50 12.86 10.17
CA GLN A 241 19.26 11.78 9.22
C GLN A 241 20.16 11.75 7.98
N GLU A 242 20.94 12.74 7.69
CA GLU A 242 21.92 12.62 6.60
C GLU A 242 22.88 11.44 6.84
N ALA A 243 23.29 11.23 8.08
CA ALA A 243 24.11 10.08 8.45
C ALA A 243 23.39 8.74 8.27
N TYR A 244 22.06 8.69 8.49
CA TYR A 244 21.27 7.46 8.35
C TYR A 244 20.91 7.17 6.88
N ARG A 245 20.65 8.19 6.06
CA ARG A 245 20.51 8.03 4.61
C ARG A 245 21.77 7.49 3.96
N LYS A 246 22.95 7.99 4.34
CA LYS A 246 24.26 7.49 3.88
C LYS A 246 24.54 6.05 4.31
N ALA A 247 24.02 5.61 5.46
CA ALA A 247 24.16 4.23 5.93
C ALA A 247 23.17 3.24 5.27
N VAL A 248 22.05 3.71 4.75
CA VAL A 248 20.98 2.88 4.12
C VAL A 248 21.10 2.87 2.59
N GLU A 249 21.80 3.83 1.97
CA GLU A 249 22.09 3.83 0.53
C GLU A 249 22.82 2.57 0.01
N PRO A 250 23.73 1.92 0.75
CA PRO A 250 24.31 0.64 0.31
C PRO A 250 23.29 -0.49 0.17
N CYS A 251 22.20 -0.50 0.96
CA CYS A 251 21.18 -1.53 0.87
C CYS A 251 20.23 -1.35 -0.34
N LYS A 252 20.20 -0.16 -0.98
CA LYS A 252 19.45 0.07 -2.21
C LYS A 252 20.17 -0.42 -3.47
N GLN A 253 21.44 -0.80 -3.36
CA GLN A 253 22.20 -1.39 -4.46
C GLN A 253 22.19 -2.92 -4.47
N MET A 254 21.44 -3.59 -3.60
CA MET A 254 21.08 -4.97 -3.85
C MET A 254 20.17 -4.99 -5.08
N LYS A 255 20.78 -5.19 -6.22
CA LYS A 255 20.13 -5.52 -7.49
C LYS A 255 19.23 -6.72 -7.21
N ILE A 256 17.90 -6.52 -7.40
CA ILE A 256 16.96 -7.61 -7.61
C ILE A 256 17.38 -8.24 -8.96
N GLY A 257 18.31 -9.14 -8.92
CA GLY A 257 18.91 -9.69 -10.13
C GLY A 257 19.83 -10.85 -9.86
N GLU A 258 19.51 -11.70 -8.87
CA GLU A 258 20.12 -13.01 -8.72
C GLU A 258 19.18 -13.92 -7.93
N PHE A 259 18.01 -14.16 -8.50
CA PHE A 259 17.28 -15.40 -8.27
C PHE A 259 17.23 -16.10 -9.63
N GLU A 260 18.23 -16.93 -9.88
CA GLU A 260 18.12 -18.00 -10.84
C GLU A 260 17.04 -18.97 -10.35
N PHE A 261 16.02 -19.16 -11.20
CA PHE A 261 15.01 -20.22 -11.09
C PHE A 261 15.12 -21.13 -12.30
#